data_f8edc14060390c02d23038ac128b23c2
#
_entry.id   f8edc14060390c02d23038ac128b23c2
#
_cell.length_a   1.000
_cell.length_b   1.000
_cell.length_c   1.000
_cell.angle_alpha   90.00
_cell.angle_beta   90.00
_cell.angle_gamma   90.00
#
_symmetry.space_group_name_H-M   'P 1'
#
loop_
_entity.id
_entity.type
_entity.pdbx_description
1 polymer ?
#
loop_
_entity_poly.entity_id
_entity_poly.type
_entity_poly.pdbx_seq_one_letter_code
_entity_poly.pdbx_strand_id
1 'polypeptide(L)'
;MTIFGKRLSEYFSFCKPFLGIILIVGLGRLALSFAGVPNSAARWLSITVAIWIGVLYYGIKVHTSGFGSYKQLLPICYLMSLTAQLVIVPSIILAILTGHDNIYSIPENFFGNDGKSWLHVAGHLFIGGTTLGPLMSWLFGSIIMFATKKLGAKEAKEQDAKAPARA
;
A
#
# COMPACT_ATOMS: atom_id res chain seq x y z
N MET A 1 11.85 19.33 -0.27
CA MET A 1 12.52 18.03 -0.12
C MET A 1 12.37 17.25 -1.41
N THR A 2 13.46 16.77 -1.98
CA THR A 2 13.49 15.91 -3.17
C THR A 2 13.99 14.52 -2.79
N ILE A 3 13.37 13.48 -3.35
CA ILE A 3 13.70 12.08 -3.13
C ILE A 3 13.85 11.42 -4.52
N PHE A 4 15.01 10.86 -4.80
CA PHE A 4 15.32 10.23 -6.10
C PHE A 4 14.98 11.13 -7.31
N GLY A 5 15.27 12.43 -7.22
CA GLY A 5 15.09 13.40 -8.30
C GLY A 5 13.68 13.97 -8.46
N LYS A 6 12.71 13.61 -7.59
CA LYS A 6 11.36 14.16 -7.59
C LYS A 6 11.00 14.80 -6.26
N ARG A 7 10.14 15.84 -6.31
CA ARG A 7 9.62 16.47 -5.10
C ARG A 7 8.63 15.55 -4.39
N LEU A 8 8.57 15.64 -3.07
CA LEU A 8 7.60 14.85 -2.29
C LEU A 8 6.15 15.10 -2.74
N SER A 9 5.82 16.34 -3.13
CA SER A 9 4.50 16.69 -3.68
C SER A 9 4.16 15.95 -4.98
N GLU A 10 5.15 15.62 -5.82
CA GLU A 10 4.92 14.85 -7.04
C GLU A 10 4.54 13.41 -6.72
N TYR A 11 5.17 12.81 -5.71
CA TYR A 11 4.78 11.47 -5.22
C TYR A 11 3.37 11.47 -4.66
N PHE A 12 3.02 12.47 -3.82
CA PHE A 12 1.66 12.61 -3.28
C PHE A 12 0.63 12.76 -4.40
N SER A 13 0.87 13.66 -5.35
CA SER A 13 -0.04 13.85 -6.50
C SER A 13 -0.20 12.58 -7.31
N PHE A 14 0.87 11.83 -7.51
CA PHE A 14 0.85 10.60 -8.30
C PHE A 14 0.10 9.47 -7.62
N CYS A 15 0.26 9.32 -6.29
CA CYS A 15 -0.39 8.23 -5.55
C CYS A 15 -1.68 8.64 -4.81
N LYS A 16 -2.07 9.91 -4.85
CA LYS A 16 -3.28 10.46 -4.19
C LYS A 16 -4.53 9.59 -4.31
N PRO A 17 -4.90 9.02 -5.48
CA PRO A 17 -6.10 8.18 -5.58
C PRO A 17 -6.05 6.97 -4.64
N PHE A 18 -4.93 6.28 -4.58
CA PHE A 18 -4.78 5.11 -3.71
C PHE A 18 -4.64 5.46 -2.23
N LEU A 19 -4.03 6.60 -1.90
CA LEU A 19 -4.04 7.11 -0.53
C LEU A 19 -5.48 7.33 -0.06
N GLY A 20 -6.32 7.94 -0.91
CA GLY A 20 -7.75 8.13 -0.64
C GLY A 20 -8.50 6.80 -0.47
N ILE A 21 -8.25 5.81 -1.34
CA ILE A 21 -8.87 4.48 -1.23
C ILE A 21 -8.48 3.81 0.09
N ILE A 22 -7.21 3.85 0.49
CA ILE A 22 -6.73 3.27 1.75
C ILE A 22 -7.44 3.90 2.95
N LEU A 23 -7.59 5.24 2.95
CA LEU A 23 -8.30 5.94 4.03
C LEU A 23 -9.80 5.57 4.05
N ILE A 24 -10.47 5.57 2.90
CA ILE A 24 -11.90 5.23 2.80
C ILE A 24 -12.14 3.78 3.27
N VAL A 25 -11.33 2.84 2.80
CA VAL A 25 -11.43 1.42 3.19
C VAL A 25 -11.16 1.26 4.69
N GLY A 26 -10.12 1.91 5.18
CA GLY A 26 -9.72 1.81 6.59
C GLY A 26 -10.76 2.40 7.54
N LEU A 27 -11.19 3.62 7.28
CA LEU A 27 -12.21 4.30 8.09
C LEU A 27 -13.58 3.63 7.96
N GLY A 28 -13.95 3.18 6.76
CA GLY A 28 -15.18 2.43 6.52
C GLY A 28 -15.23 1.13 7.33
N ARG A 29 -14.13 0.38 7.34
CA ARG A 29 -14.03 -0.84 8.15
C ARG A 29 -14.09 -0.56 9.66
N LEU A 30 -13.45 0.51 10.11
CA LEU A 30 -13.53 0.95 11.50
C LEU A 30 -14.96 1.33 11.89
N ALA A 31 -15.66 2.10 11.05
CA ALA A 31 -17.06 2.48 11.27
C ALA A 31 -17.98 1.25 11.34
N LEU A 32 -17.83 0.28 10.45
CA LEU A 32 -18.57 -0.98 10.50
C LEU A 32 -18.30 -1.76 11.79
N SER A 33 -17.05 -1.77 12.27
CA SER A 33 -16.68 -2.39 13.55
C SER A 33 -17.42 -1.74 14.73
N PHE A 34 -17.47 -0.42 14.79
CA PHE A 34 -18.24 0.29 15.83
C PHE A 34 -19.76 0.13 15.69
N ALA A 35 -20.26 -0.11 14.49
CA ALA A 35 -21.67 -0.46 14.26
C ALA A 35 -22.00 -1.91 14.61
N GLY A 36 -21.07 -2.70 15.13
CA GLY A 36 -21.26 -4.09 15.52
C GLY A 36 -21.31 -5.08 14.36
N VAL A 37 -20.91 -4.68 13.15
CA VAL A 37 -20.86 -5.58 12.00
C VAL A 37 -19.73 -6.60 12.21
N PRO A 38 -20.02 -7.92 12.08
CA PRO A 38 -19.03 -8.95 12.28
C PRO A 38 -17.85 -8.82 11.29
N ASN A 39 -16.63 -9.12 11.77
CA ASN A 39 -15.43 -9.05 10.92
C ASN A 39 -15.54 -9.93 9.67
N SER A 40 -16.21 -11.07 9.75
CA SER A 40 -16.47 -11.97 8.62
C SER A 40 -17.23 -11.28 7.47
N ALA A 41 -18.17 -10.40 7.77
CA ALA A 41 -18.92 -9.62 6.78
C ALA A 41 -18.09 -8.46 6.22
N ALA A 42 -17.27 -7.82 7.05
CA ALA A 42 -16.44 -6.66 6.67
C ALA A 42 -15.07 -7.04 6.09
N ARG A 43 -14.72 -8.33 5.98
CA ARG A 43 -13.36 -8.79 5.58
C ARG A 43 -12.90 -8.29 4.21
N TRP A 44 -13.83 -8.00 3.32
CA TRP A 44 -13.52 -7.48 1.98
C TRP A 44 -13.03 -6.03 1.99
N LEU A 45 -13.40 -5.26 3.03
CA LEU A 45 -12.87 -3.92 3.27
C LEU A 45 -11.52 -4.02 4.00
N SER A 46 -10.50 -4.51 3.29
CA SER A 46 -9.18 -4.72 3.88
C SER A 46 -8.17 -3.69 3.37
N ILE A 47 -7.56 -2.94 4.30
CA ILE A 47 -6.45 -2.03 3.99
C ILE A 47 -5.31 -2.79 3.31
N THR A 48 -5.02 -4.00 3.77
CA THR A 48 -3.97 -4.85 3.18
C THR A 48 -4.27 -5.17 1.71
N VAL A 49 -5.52 -5.53 1.39
CA VAL A 49 -5.93 -5.77 -0.01
C VAL A 49 -5.82 -4.49 -0.84
N ALA A 50 -6.26 -3.34 -0.30
CA ALA A 50 -6.12 -2.06 -0.99
C ALA A 50 -4.65 -1.71 -1.28
N ILE A 51 -3.73 -1.93 -0.32
CA ILE A 51 -2.29 -1.75 -0.52
C ILE A 51 -1.77 -2.68 -1.63
N TRP A 52 -2.13 -3.97 -1.63
CA TRP A 52 -1.66 -4.90 -2.65
C TRP A 52 -2.15 -4.55 -4.05
N ILE A 53 -3.41 -4.11 -4.19
CA ILE A 53 -3.92 -3.59 -5.47
C ILE A 53 -3.13 -2.34 -5.88
N GLY A 54 -2.81 -1.44 -4.95
CA GLY A 54 -1.96 -0.28 -5.18
C GLY A 54 -0.55 -0.66 -5.63
N VAL A 55 0.06 -1.68 -5.02
CA VAL A 55 1.39 -2.20 -5.39
C VAL A 55 1.38 -2.76 -6.81
N LEU A 56 0.36 -3.54 -7.17
CA LEU A 56 0.18 -4.02 -8.55
C LEU A 56 0.06 -2.85 -9.53
N TYR A 57 -0.81 -1.92 -9.25
CA TYR A 57 -1.05 -0.76 -10.10
C TYR A 57 0.20 0.10 -10.28
N TYR A 58 0.90 0.46 -9.19
CA TYR A 58 2.08 1.32 -9.28
C TYR A 58 3.32 0.57 -9.77
N GLY A 59 3.42 -0.73 -9.58
CA GLY A 59 4.43 -1.56 -10.22
C GLY A 59 4.40 -1.44 -11.75
N ILE A 60 3.20 -1.33 -12.33
CA ILE A 60 3.00 -1.08 -13.76
C ILE A 60 3.12 0.42 -14.08
N LYS A 61 2.34 1.26 -13.40
CA LYS A 61 2.11 2.67 -13.74
C LYS A 61 3.37 3.53 -13.65
N VAL A 62 4.25 3.31 -12.68
CA VAL A 62 5.49 4.08 -12.50
C VAL A 62 6.36 4.01 -13.75
N HIS A 63 6.46 2.84 -14.36
CA HIS A 63 7.21 2.65 -15.59
C HIS A 63 6.45 3.16 -16.83
N THR A 64 5.22 2.72 -17.02
CA THR A 64 4.45 2.98 -18.25
C THR A 64 4.07 4.46 -18.42
N SER A 65 3.96 5.22 -17.34
CA SER A 65 3.71 6.66 -17.38
C SER A 65 4.99 7.52 -17.49
N GLY A 66 6.18 6.91 -17.50
CA GLY A 66 7.43 7.65 -17.44
C GLY A 66 7.70 8.36 -16.11
N PHE A 67 6.92 8.04 -15.05
CA PHE A 67 7.11 8.65 -13.74
C PHE A 67 8.49 8.31 -13.14
N GLY A 68 9.01 7.11 -13.41
CA GLY A 68 10.34 6.74 -12.95
C GLY A 68 10.66 5.25 -13.05
N SER A 69 11.38 4.76 -12.07
CA SER A 69 11.88 3.38 -12.00
C SER A 69 11.66 2.79 -10.60
N TYR A 70 12.35 1.70 -10.30
CA TYR A 70 12.32 1.03 -8.99
C TYR A 70 12.58 1.99 -7.81
N LYS A 71 13.46 2.99 -7.98
CA LYS A 71 13.78 3.99 -6.93
C LYS A 71 12.56 4.86 -6.61
N GLN A 72 11.81 5.29 -7.64
CA GLN A 72 10.60 6.11 -7.45
C GLN A 72 9.40 5.30 -6.91
N LEU A 73 9.39 3.99 -7.11
CA LEU A 73 8.35 3.12 -6.55
C LEU A 73 8.45 3.04 -5.01
N LEU A 74 9.67 3.08 -4.45
CA LEU A 74 9.88 2.96 -3.00
C LEU A 74 9.14 4.04 -2.18
N PRO A 75 9.28 5.36 -2.47
CA PRO A 75 8.51 6.38 -1.75
C PRO A 75 6.99 6.22 -1.87
N ILE A 76 6.49 5.70 -2.99
CA ILE A 76 5.06 5.43 -3.17
C ILE A 76 4.60 4.33 -2.20
N CYS A 77 5.37 3.24 -2.08
CA CYS A 77 5.09 2.17 -1.13
C CYS A 77 5.12 2.68 0.32
N TYR A 78 6.08 3.55 0.66
CA TYR A 78 6.13 4.20 1.97
C TYR A 78 4.88 5.06 2.22
N LEU A 79 4.47 5.89 1.27
CA LEU A 79 3.28 6.74 1.41
C LEU A 79 2.01 5.90 1.62
N MET A 80 1.83 4.82 0.88
CA MET A 80 0.69 3.92 1.06
C MET A 80 0.71 3.25 2.44
N SER A 81 1.86 2.73 2.86
CA SER A 81 2.02 2.09 4.18
C SER A 81 1.78 3.08 5.31
N LEU A 82 2.38 4.27 5.27
CA LEU A 82 2.18 5.32 6.28
C LEU A 82 0.72 5.77 6.34
N THR A 83 0.06 5.91 5.18
CA THR A 83 -1.37 6.28 5.12
C THR A 83 -2.24 5.24 5.82
N ALA A 84 -1.94 3.95 5.67
CA ALA A 84 -2.63 2.89 6.41
C ALA A 84 -2.47 3.05 7.93
N GLN A 85 -1.24 3.40 8.38
CA GLN A 85 -0.98 3.58 9.81
C GLN A 85 -1.71 4.80 10.41
N LEU A 86 -2.06 5.81 9.60
CA LEU A 86 -2.90 6.93 10.07
C LEU A 86 -4.31 6.50 10.52
N VAL A 87 -4.78 5.35 10.08
CA VAL A 87 -6.04 4.75 10.55
C VAL A 87 -5.79 3.71 11.62
N ILE A 88 -4.89 2.77 11.37
CA ILE A 88 -4.67 1.60 12.23
C ILE A 88 -4.16 2.02 13.61
N VAL A 89 -3.10 2.81 13.67
CA VAL A 89 -2.45 3.19 14.93
C VAL A 89 -3.38 3.98 15.86
N PRO A 90 -4.05 5.06 15.41
CA PRO A 90 -5.01 5.76 16.28
C PRO A 90 -6.16 4.86 16.74
N SER A 91 -6.60 3.91 15.93
CA SER A 91 -7.67 2.96 16.28
C SER A 91 -7.24 2.02 17.42
N ILE A 92 -6.01 1.51 17.38
CA ILE A 92 -5.46 0.68 18.46
C ILE A 92 -5.29 1.52 19.75
N ILE A 93 -4.75 2.75 19.63
CA ILE A 93 -4.62 3.67 20.77
C ILE A 93 -6.00 3.95 21.38
N LEU A 94 -7.02 4.20 20.56
CA LEU A 94 -8.38 4.41 21.05
C LEU A 94 -8.90 3.19 21.84
N ALA A 95 -8.66 1.98 21.36
CA ALA A 95 -9.03 0.75 22.05
C ALA A 95 -8.30 0.60 23.40
N ILE A 96 -7.01 0.97 23.47
CA ILE A 96 -6.24 0.96 24.73
C ILE A 96 -6.84 1.95 25.73
N LEU A 97 -7.16 3.18 25.29
CA LEU A 97 -7.64 4.24 26.17
C LEU A 97 -9.07 4.03 26.63
N THR A 98 -9.93 3.44 25.80
CA THR A 98 -11.36 3.24 26.12
C THR A 98 -11.69 1.87 26.67
N GLY A 99 -10.79 0.89 26.52
CA GLY A 99 -11.04 -0.52 26.82
C GLY A 99 -11.95 -1.23 25.79
N HIS A 100 -12.55 -0.51 24.84
CA HIS A 100 -13.42 -1.07 23.81
C HIS A 100 -12.64 -1.59 22.61
N ASP A 101 -12.96 -2.82 22.20
CA ASP A 101 -12.33 -3.42 21.01
C ASP A 101 -12.85 -2.80 19.71
N ASN A 102 -11.97 -2.76 18.72
CA ASN A 102 -12.30 -2.47 17.34
C ASN A 102 -11.53 -3.40 16.42
N ILE A 103 -11.84 -3.36 15.13
CA ILE A 103 -11.27 -4.29 14.14
C ILE A 103 -9.74 -4.30 14.07
N TYR A 104 -9.08 -3.22 14.47
CA TYR A 104 -7.61 -3.11 14.43
C TYR A 104 -6.95 -3.53 15.76
N SER A 105 -7.72 -3.63 16.84
CA SER A 105 -7.22 -4.03 18.17
C SER A 105 -7.46 -5.51 18.49
N ILE A 106 -8.04 -6.29 17.57
CA ILE A 106 -8.24 -7.72 17.81
C ILE A 106 -6.92 -8.50 17.73
N PRO A 107 -6.72 -9.51 18.60
CA PRO A 107 -5.45 -10.26 18.67
C PRO A 107 -5.01 -10.90 17.36
N GLU A 108 -5.93 -11.31 16.50
CA GLU A 108 -5.65 -11.94 15.21
C GLU A 108 -4.89 -11.05 14.23
N ASN A 109 -4.90 -9.73 14.45
CA ASN A 109 -4.18 -8.76 13.63
C ASN A 109 -2.77 -8.46 14.15
N PHE A 110 -2.32 -9.14 15.21
CA PHE A 110 -1.00 -8.97 15.79
C PHE A 110 -0.38 -10.33 16.19
N PHE A 111 0.93 -10.44 16.14
CA PHE A 111 1.67 -11.66 16.52
C PHE A 111 1.70 -11.93 18.03
N GLY A 112 1.05 -11.09 18.85
CA GLY A 112 0.95 -11.21 20.29
C GLY A 112 -0.47 -11.57 20.73
N ASN A 113 -0.60 -11.99 22.01
CA ASN A 113 -1.86 -12.40 22.58
C ASN A 113 -2.74 -11.21 23.05
N ASP A 114 -2.22 -9.99 23.02
CA ASP A 114 -2.93 -8.78 23.46
C ASP A 114 -2.98 -7.74 22.36
N GLY A 115 -4.14 -7.62 21.72
CA GLY A 115 -4.40 -6.65 20.66
C GLY A 115 -4.49 -5.20 21.17
N LYS A 116 -4.71 -4.98 22.47
CA LYS A 116 -4.75 -3.65 23.13
C LYS A 116 -3.46 -3.36 23.88
N SER A 117 -2.34 -3.37 23.22
CA SER A 117 -1.03 -3.14 23.82
C SER A 117 -0.21 -2.09 23.08
N TRP A 118 0.68 -1.40 23.80
CA TRP A 118 1.65 -0.49 23.20
C TRP A 118 2.66 -1.23 22.30
N LEU A 119 2.88 -2.51 22.54
CA LEU A 119 3.68 -3.35 21.67
C LEU A 119 3.01 -3.52 20.29
N HIS A 120 1.68 -3.65 20.26
CA HIS A 120 0.90 -3.68 19.02
C HIS A 120 1.03 -2.37 18.24
N VAL A 121 0.89 -1.22 18.92
CA VAL A 121 1.13 0.11 18.34
C VAL A 121 2.54 0.21 17.75
N ALA A 122 3.56 -0.16 18.52
CA ALA A 122 4.96 -0.15 18.07
C ALA A 122 5.18 -1.08 16.86
N GLY A 123 4.62 -2.28 16.88
CA GLY A 123 4.68 -3.24 15.78
C GLY A 123 4.12 -2.64 14.49
N HIS A 124 2.95 -2.00 14.55
CA HIS A 124 2.37 -1.33 13.39
C HIS A 124 3.22 -0.17 12.90
N LEU A 125 3.71 0.69 13.79
CA LEU A 125 4.57 1.82 13.39
C LEU A 125 5.88 1.37 12.78
N PHE A 126 6.61 0.47 13.45
CA PHE A 126 7.95 0.09 13.01
C PHE A 126 7.93 -0.97 11.93
N ILE A 127 7.15 -2.05 12.08
CA ILE A 127 7.14 -3.15 11.13
C ILE A 127 6.25 -2.82 9.94
N GLY A 128 4.99 -2.49 10.18
CA GLY A 128 3.99 -2.24 9.15
C GLY A 128 4.21 -0.93 8.39
N GLY A 129 4.52 0.14 9.12
CA GLY A 129 4.59 1.50 8.57
C GLY A 129 5.93 1.88 7.97
N THR A 130 7.04 1.53 8.64
CA THR A 130 8.34 2.12 8.30
C THR A 130 9.41 1.13 7.85
N THR A 131 9.26 -0.17 8.08
CA THR A 131 10.27 -1.15 7.69
C THR A 131 9.70 -2.23 6.78
N LEU A 132 9.25 -3.34 7.32
CA LEU A 132 8.90 -4.54 6.55
C LEU A 132 7.75 -4.29 5.56
N GLY A 133 6.70 -3.58 5.98
CA GLY A 133 5.54 -3.30 5.14
C GLY A 133 5.90 -2.60 3.82
N PRO A 134 6.50 -1.39 3.85
CA PRO A 134 6.87 -0.69 2.62
C PRO A 134 7.97 -1.38 1.82
N LEU A 135 8.94 -2.06 2.47
CA LEU A 135 10.02 -2.77 1.77
C LEU A 135 9.49 -4.00 1.02
N MET A 136 8.62 -4.79 1.62
CA MET A 136 7.98 -5.92 0.95
C MET A 136 7.09 -5.46 -0.20
N SER A 137 6.30 -4.39 0.00
CA SER A 137 5.50 -3.76 -1.05
C SER A 137 6.37 -3.31 -2.22
N TRP A 138 7.51 -2.68 -1.94
CA TRP A 138 8.47 -2.25 -2.96
C TRP A 138 9.10 -3.44 -3.70
N LEU A 139 9.47 -4.50 -3.00
CA LEU A 139 10.04 -5.72 -3.60
C LEU A 139 9.06 -6.34 -4.61
N PHE A 140 7.81 -6.59 -4.17
CA PHE A 140 6.78 -7.15 -5.04
C PHE A 140 6.43 -6.21 -6.21
N GLY A 141 6.27 -4.93 -5.95
CA GLY A 141 6.02 -3.94 -7.01
C GLY A 141 7.19 -3.86 -8.01
N SER A 142 8.43 -4.09 -7.56
CA SER A 142 9.61 -4.15 -8.41
C SER A 142 9.60 -5.38 -9.32
N ILE A 143 9.15 -6.53 -8.81
CA ILE A 143 8.98 -7.75 -9.63
C ILE A 143 7.95 -7.50 -10.73
N ILE A 144 6.82 -6.87 -10.39
CA ILE A 144 5.78 -6.51 -11.36
C ILE A 144 6.31 -5.54 -12.41
N MET A 145 7.03 -4.50 -11.99
CA MET A 145 7.66 -3.55 -12.91
C MET A 145 8.65 -4.23 -13.85
N PHE A 146 9.43 -5.18 -13.35
CA PHE A 146 10.37 -5.96 -14.17
C PHE A 146 9.63 -6.78 -15.23
N ALA A 147 8.55 -7.46 -14.85
CA ALA A 147 7.72 -8.21 -15.79
C ALA A 147 7.12 -7.29 -16.87
N THR A 148 6.58 -6.13 -16.46
CA THR A 148 6.03 -5.12 -17.37
C THR A 148 7.07 -4.64 -18.39
N LYS A 149 8.30 -4.36 -17.95
CA LYS A 149 9.39 -3.95 -18.84
C LYS A 149 9.75 -5.02 -19.85
N LYS A 150 9.81 -6.29 -19.42
CA LYS A 150 10.11 -7.41 -20.33
C LYS A 150 9.04 -7.60 -21.40
N LEU A 151 7.77 -7.51 -21.01
CA LEU A 151 6.65 -7.65 -21.94
C LEU A 151 6.65 -6.53 -22.98
N GLY A 152 6.77 -5.27 -22.57
CA GLY A 152 6.84 -4.15 -23.50
C GLY A 152 8.03 -4.20 -24.45
N ALA A 153 9.19 -4.67 -23.99
CA ALA A 153 10.35 -4.86 -24.86
C ALA A 153 10.16 -5.99 -25.89
N LYS A 154 9.40 -7.03 -25.56
CA LYS A 154 9.07 -8.11 -26.48
C LYS A 154 8.10 -7.63 -27.56
N GLU A 155 7.04 -6.92 -27.17
CA GLU A 155 6.06 -6.36 -28.11
C GLU A 155 6.71 -5.39 -29.10
N ALA A 156 7.61 -4.52 -28.64
CA ALA A 156 8.34 -3.61 -29.51
C ALA A 156 9.17 -4.35 -30.56
N LYS A 157 9.88 -5.42 -30.18
CA LYS A 157 10.66 -6.25 -31.11
C LYS A 157 9.78 -6.99 -32.16
N GLU A 158 8.62 -7.46 -31.73
CA GLU A 158 7.68 -8.14 -32.65
C GLU A 158 7.06 -7.15 -33.64
N GLN A 159 6.83 -5.89 -33.23
CA GLN A 159 6.35 -4.82 -34.10
C GLN A 159 7.42 -4.41 -35.14
N ASP A 160 8.67 -4.26 -34.72
CA ASP A 160 9.79 -3.94 -35.63
C ASP A 160 10.00 -5.05 -36.65
N ALA A 161 9.89 -6.32 -36.24
CA ALA A 161 10.05 -7.47 -37.15
C ALA A 161 8.91 -7.60 -38.21
N LYS A 162 7.72 -7.03 -37.88
CA LYS A 162 6.56 -7.03 -38.78
C LYS A 162 6.47 -5.78 -39.67
N ALA A 163 7.28 -4.76 -39.39
CA ALA A 163 7.29 -3.54 -40.21
C ALA A 163 7.85 -3.86 -41.60
N PRO A 164 7.15 -3.52 -42.72
CA PRO A 164 7.66 -3.74 -44.06
C PRO A 164 8.95 -2.93 -44.26
N ALA A 165 9.96 -3.55 -44.86
CA ALA A 165 11.19 -2.88 -45.24
C ALA A 165 10.82 -1.60 -46.04
N ARG A 166 11.13 -0.44 -45.44
CA ARG A 166 10.96 0.83 -46.17
C ARG A 166 11.96 0.83 -47.32
N ALA A 167 11.44 0.63 -48.54
CA ALA A 167 12.17 0.78 -49.78
C ALA A 167 12.44 2.26 -50.07
#